data_708a8d1ce5786d79fcb8cd90d56013b9
#
_entry.id   708a8d1ce5786d79fcb8cd90d56013b9
#
_cell.length_a   1.000
_cell.length_b   1.000
_cell.length_c   1.000
_cell.angle_alpha   90.00
_cell.angle_beta   90.00
_cell.angle_gamma   90.00
#
_symmetry.space_group_name_H-M   'P 1'
#
loop_
_entity.id
_entity.type
_entity.pdbx_description
1 polymer ?
#
loop_
_entity_poly.entity_id
_entity_poly.type
_entity_poly.pdbx_seq_one_letter_code
_entity_poly.pdbx_strand_id
1 'polypeptide(L)'
;VDCHHTIEDTGIVIGQAILEAVGDKAGIKRYGHFMLPMDETLALCAVDLSGRPYLNYNAEFVSDKMGEMDTEMVREFFYAVSYSAMMNIHLKILDGINDHHKAEALFKAFGKALDMATMEEPRIKEAWTTKGSL
;
A
#
# COMPACT_ATOMS: atom_id res chain seq x y z
N VAL A 1 10.98 -19.05 -13.18
CA VAL A 1 10.29 -17.76 -13.19
C VAL A 1 11.16 -16.76 -12.45
N ASP A 2 11.28 -15.55 -12.95
CA ASP A 2 12.13 -14.51 -12.37
C ASP A 2 11.45 -13.76 -11.22
N CYS A 3 12.22 -12.92 -10.53
CA CYS A 3 11.71 -12.11 -9.42
C CYS A 3 10.62 -11.12 -9.88
N HIS A 4 10.71 -10.61 -11.11
CA HIS A 4 9.74 -9.65 -11.63
C HIS A 4 8.32 -10.23 -11.63
N HIS A 5 8.13 -11.36 -12.32
CA HIS A 5 6.81 -12.02 -12.41
C HIS A 5 6.32 -12.46 -11.02
N THR A 6 7.19 -13.01 -10.19
CA THR A 6 6.81 -13.46 -8.84
C THR A 6 6.29 -12.30 -7.98
N ILE A 7 6.97 -11.16 -8.00
CA ILE A 7 6.62 -10.00 -7.18
C ILE A 7 5.34 -9.33 -7.70
N GLU A 8 5.24 -9.16 -9.01
CA GLU A 8 4.04 -8.59 -9.66
C GLU A 8 2.81 -9.47 -9.40
N ASP A 9 2.89 -10.77 -9.66
CA ASP A 9 1.80 -11.72 -9.44
C ASP A 9 1.38 -11.75 -7.97
N THR A 10 2.34 -11.70 -7.05
CA THR A 10 2.06 -11.60 -5.60
C THR A 10 1.27 -10.33 -5.28
N GLY A 11 1.67 -9.20 -5.86
CA GLY A 11 0.95 -7.93 -5.70
C GLY A 11 -0.48 -8.00 -6.24
N ILE A 12 -0.68 -8.64 -7.40
CA ILE A 12 -2.01 -8.83 -7.99
C ILE A 12 -2.89 -9.68 -7.08
N VAL A 13 -2.39 -10.81 -6.59
CA VAL A 13 -3.15 -11.72 -5.72
C VAL A 13 -3.51 -11.04 -4.40
N ILE A 14 -2.57 -10.32 -3.79
CA ILE A 14 -2.83 -9.55 -2.56
C ILE A 14 -3.89 -8.47 -2.82
N GLY A 15 -3.78 -7.74 -3.92
CA GLY A 15 -4.76 -6.72 -4.28
C GLY A 15 -6.16 -7.29 -4.48
N GLN A 16 -6.29 -8.40 -5.17
CA GLN A 16 -7.56 -9.11 -5.36
C GLN A 16 -8.13 -9.59 -4.02
N ALA A 17 -7.30 -10.14 -3.14
CA ALA A 17 -7.71 -10.56 -1.81
C ALA A 17 -8.22 -9.40 -0.96
N ILE A 18 -7.57 -8.24 -1.01
CA ILE A 18 -8.03 -7.02 -0.34
C ILE A 18 -9.40 -6.60 -0.89
N LEU A 19 -9.56 -6.53 -2.20
CA LEU A 19 -10.81 -6.13 -2.85
C LEU A 19 -11.97 -7.05 -2.43
N GLU A 20 -11.75 -8.35 -2.44
CA GLU A 20 -12.74 -9.32 -2.01
C GLU A 20 -13.08 -9.20 -0.51
N ALA A 21 -12.04 -9.04 0.32
CA ALA A 21 -12.20 -8.97 1.78
C ALA A 21 -12.97 -7.73 2.24
N VAL A 22 -12.79 -6.57 1.61
CA VAL A 22 -13.49 -5.35 2.01
C VAL A 22 -14.91 -5.26 1.47
N GLY A 23 -15.26 -6.07 0.49
CA GLY A 23 -16.62 -6.17 -0.08
C GLY A 23 -17.19 -4.80 -0.47
N ASP A 24 -18.36 -4.47 0.06
CA ASP A 24 -19.04 -3.19 -0.18
C ASP A 24 -18.47 -2.03 0.65
N LYS A 25 -17.48 -2.30 1.49
CA LYS A 25 -16.80 -1.32 2.36
C LYS A 25 -17.72 -0.64 3.38
N ALA A 26 -18.84 -1.27 3.71
CA ALA A 26 -19.74 -0.76 4.72
C ALA A 26 -19.15 -0.89 6.12
N GLY A 27 -19.29 0.16 6.94
CA GLY A 27 -18.92 0.12 8.35
C GLY A 27 -17.42 0.15 8.65
N ILE A 28 -16.57 0.43 7.68
CA ILE A 28 -15.12 0.54 7.87
C ILE A 28 -14.65 1.99 7.73
N LYS A 29 -13.44 2.28 8.22
CA LYS A 29 -12.87 3.64 8.18
C LYS A 29 -12.58 4.14 6.77
N ARG A 30 -12.34 3.27 5.81
CA ARG A 30 -12.00 3.59 4.43
C ARG A 30 -10.61 4.20 4.24
N TYR A 31 -10.21 5.13 5.11
CA TYR A 31 -8.92 5.83 5.05
C TYR A 31 -7.98 5.32 6.12
N GLY A 32 -6.72 5.20 5.77
CA GLY A 32 -5.68 4.87 6.73
C GLY A 32 -4.36 5.54 6.37
N HIS A 33 -3.57 5.82 7.37
CA HIS A 33 -2.23 6.38 7.18
C HIS A 33 -1.33 5.97 8.33
N PHE A 34 -0.03 5.92 8.05
CA PHE A 34 0.96 5.63 9.08
C PHE A 34 2.32 6.22 8.72
N MET A 35 2.94 6.86 9.69
CA MET A 35 4.35 7.27 9.62
C MET A 35 5.17 6.25 10.39
N LEU A 36 6.11 5.61 9.70
CA LEU A 36 6.88 4.50 10.26
C LEU A 36 8.37 4.82 10.26
N PRO A 37 8.98 4.93 11.45
CA PRO A 37 10.42 5.06 11.56
C PRO A 37 11.09 3.68 11.55
N MET A 38 12.25 3.60 10.93
CA MET A 38 13.14 2.45 10.99
C MET A 38 14.58 2.95 10.96
N ASP A 39 15.20 3.08 12.13
CA ASP A 39 16.51 3.71 12.33
C ASP A 39 16.57 5.10 11.69
N GLU A 40 17.41 5.31 10.66
CA GLU A 40 17.56 6.57 9.94
C GLU A 40 16.43 6.83 8.92
N THR A 41 15.56 5.86 8.69
CA THR A 41 14.51 5.93 7.68
C THR A 41 13.17 6.33 8.29
N LEU A 42 12.46 7.22 7.61
CA LEU A 42 11.09 7.58 7.93
C LEU A 42 10.22 7.44 6.68
N ALA A 43 9.24 6.54 6.74
CA ALA A 43 8.30 6.28 5.66
C ALA A 43 6.89 6.76 6.00
N LEU A 44 6.17 7.22 4.99
CA LEU A 44 4.74 7.54 5.08
C LEU A 44 3.96 6.67 4.10
N CYS A 45 2.87 6.10 4.58
CA CYS A 45 1.84 5.52 3.71
C CYS A 45 0.48 6.12 4.04
N ALA A 46 -0.28 6.49 3.01
CA ALA A 46 -1.68 6.86 3.13
C ALA A 46 -2.48 6.08 2.08
N VAL A 47 -3.62 5.52 2.49
CA VAL A 47 -4.48 4.73 1.60
C VAL A 47 -5.92 5.22 1.64
N ASP A 48 -6.60 5.07 0.51
CA ASP A 48 -8.03 5.28 0.36
C ASP A 48 -8.64 4.09 -0.39
N LEU A 49 -9.53 3.37 0.26
CA LEU A 49 -10.29 2.27 -0.32
C LEU A 49 -11.42 2.82 -1.21
N SER A 50 -11.04 3.60 -2.21
CA SER A 50 -11.92 4.47 -3.00
C SER A 50 -12.71 3.77 -4.11
N GLY A 51 -12.35 2.53 -4.44
CA GLY A 51 -12.85 1.86 -5.65
C GLY A 51 -12.18 2.34 -6.95
N ARG A 52 -11.15 3.17 -6.87
CA ARG A 52 -10.37 3.67 -8.00
C ARG A 52 -8.89 3.42 -7.79
N PRO A 53 -8.19 2.84 -8.77
CA PRO A 53 -6.75 2.58 -8.65
C PRO A 53 -5.94 3.87 -8.80
N TYR A 54 -4.99 4.06 -7.91
CA TYR A 54 -3.98 5.10 -8.06
C TYR A 54 -2.76 4.78 -7.17
N LEU A 55 -1.57 4.89 -7.73
CA LEU A 55 -0.33 4.83 -6.96
C LEU A 55 0.42 6.15 -7.08
N ASN A 56 0.65 6.81 -5.95
CA ASN A 56 1.64 7.87 -5.82
C ASN A 56 2.85 7.30 -5.09
N TYR A 57 3.97 7.17 -5.79
CA TYR A 57 5.17 6.55 -5.28
C TYR A 57 6.33 7.54 -5.32
N ASN A 58 6.83 7.91 -4.17
CA ASN A 58 7.92 8.86 -4.02
C ASN A 58 8.98 8.28 -3.08
N ALA A 59 9.76 7.37 -3.63
CA ALA A 59 10.87 6.70 -2.96
C ALA A 59 12.00 6.47 -3.96
N GLU A 60 13.21 6.82 -3.56
CA GLU A 60 14.41 6.63 -4.36
C GLU A 60 15.34 5.67 -3.65
N PHE A 61 15.91 4.76 -4.41
CA PHE A 61 16.92 3.80 -3.95
C PHE A 61 18.26 4.15 -4.57
N VAL A 62 19.32 3.94 -3.81
CA VAL A 62 20.70 4.22 -4.27
C VAL A 62 21.21 3.09 -5.16
N SER A 63 20.86 1.85 -4.82
CA SER A 63 21.28 0.66 -5.56
C SER A 63 20.18 0.13 -6.45
N ASP A 64 20.52 -0.46 -7.58
CA ASP A 64 19.57 -1.10 -8.48
C ASP A 64 19.01 -2.41 -7.90
N LYS A 65 19.70 -2.99 -6.92
CA LYS A 65 19.33 -4.27 -6.30
C LYS A 65 19.45 -4.24 -4.79
N MET A 66 18.55 -4.98 -4.14
CA MET A 66 18.61 -5.39 -2.74
C MET A 66 18.65 -6.93 -2.71
N GLY A 67 19.84 -7.49 -2.45
CA GLY A 67 20.05 -8.92 -2.64
C GLY A 67 19.84 -9.29 -4.11
N GLU A 68 18.93 -10.19 -4.39
CA GLU A 68 18.59 -10.62 -5.76
C GLU A 68 17.41 -9.84 -6.36
N MET A 69 16.72 -9.03 -5.57
CA MET A 69 15.55 -8.27 -6.01
C MET A 69 15.97 -6.91 -6.58
N ASP A 70 15.49 -6.59 -7.77
CA ASP A 70 15.63 -5.25 -8.32
C ASP A 70 14.79 -4.26 -7.50
N THR A 71 15.37 -3.11 -7.16
CA THR A 71 14.71 -2.10 -6.31
C THR A 71 13.46 -1.50 -6.94
N GLU A 72 13.41 -1.46 -8.28
CA GLU A 72 12.21 -1.03 -9.02
C GLU A 72 10.98 -1.92 -8.72
N MET A 73 11.18 -3.17 -8.29
CA MET A 73 10.10 -4.09 -7.99
C MET A 73 9.29 -3.70 -6.74
N VAL A 74 9.81 -2.86 -5.88
CA VAL A 74 9.04 -2.28 -4.77
C VAL A 74 7.88 -1.45 -5.34
N ARG A 75 8.15 -0.60 -6.33
CA ARG A 75 7.12 0.18 -7.01
C ARG A 75 6.12 -0.72 -7.75
N GLU A 76 6.63 -1.69 -8.51
CA GLU A 76 5.78 -2.60 -9.30
C GLU A 76 4.85 -3.42 -8.41
N PHE A 77 5.32 -3.88 -7.24
CA PHE A 77 4.47 -4.55 -6.27
C PHE A 77 3.29 -3.67 -5.84
N PHE A 78 3.57 -2.44 -5.40
CA PHE A 78 2.51 -1.54 -4.94
C PHE A 78 1.59 -1.06 -6.07
N TYR A 79 2.12 -0.94 -7.28
CA TYR A 79 1.32 -0.67 -8.48
C TYR A 79 0.31 -1.82 -8.70
N ALA A 80 0.79 -3.06 -8.69
CA ALA A 80 -0.06 -4.24 -8.84
C ALA A 80 -1.15 -4.31 -7.74
N VAL A 81 -0.79 -4.03 -6.49
CA VAL A 81 -1.75 -3.98 -5.38
C VAL A 81 -2.80 -2.89 -5.61
N SER A 82 -2.39 -1.66 -5.95
CA SER A 82 -3.32 -0.54 -6.12
C SER A 82 -4.35 -0.79 -7.21
N TYR A 83 -3.91 -1.35 -8.34
CA TYR A 83 -4.76 -1.69 -9.47
C TYR A 83 -5.72 -2.84 -9.17
N SER A 84 -5.20 -3.90 -8.55
CA SER A 84 -5.99 -5.10 -8.27
C SER A 84 -6.95 -4.92 -7.11
N ALA A 85 -6.60 -4.09 -6.13
CA ALA A 85 -7.46 -3.75 -5.01
C ALA A 85 -8.42 -2.57 -5.31
N MET A 86 -8.23 -1.88 -6.42
CA MET A 86 -9.00 -0.68 -6.76
C MET A 86 -8.92 0.37 -5.64
N MET A 87 -7.72 0.68 -5.21
CA MET A 87 -7.47 1.60 -4.10
C MET A 87 -6.40 2.63 -4.43
N ASN A 88 -6.43 3.76 -3.75
CA ASN A 88 -5.32 4.71 -3.79
C ASN A 88 -4.26 4.32 -2.76
N ILE A 89 -3.02 4.32 -3.18
CA ILE A 89 -1.85 4.12 -2.31
C ILE A 89 -0.88 5.28 -2.53
N HIS A 90 -0.56 6.01 -1.47
CA HIS A 90 0.48 7.03 -1.46
C HIS A 90 1.61 6.55 -0.56
N LEU A 91 2.81 6.49 -1.12
CA LEU A 91 4.02 6.04 -0.43
C LEU A 91 5.12 7.07 -0.59
N LYS A 92 5.73 7.46 0.53
CA LYS A 92 6.85 8.39 0.54
C LYS A 92 7.93 7.95 1.50
N ILE A 93 9.18 8.05 1.08
CA ILE A 93 10.32 8.09 1.99
C ILE A 93 10.61 9.56 2.28
N LEU A 94 10.41 9.94 3.52
CA LEU A 94 10.67 11.31 3.99
C LEU A 94 12.14 11.49 4.34
N ASP A 95 12.77 10.44 4.85
CA ASP A 95 14.18 10.39 5.21
C ASP A 95 14.69 8.96 5.13
N GLY A 96 15.94 8.75 4.75
CA GLY A 96 16.52 7.41 4.70
C GLY A 96 17.79 7.32 3.87
N ILE A 97 18.63 6.38 4.22
CA ILE A 97 19.91 6.11 3.55
C ILE A 97 19.97 4.66 3.07
N ASN A 98 19.68 3.71 3.96
CA ASN A 98 19.78 2.28 3.68
C ASN A 98 18.58 1.81 2.85
N ASP A 99 18.83 1.21 1.68
CA ASP A 99 17.77 0.77 0.75
C ASP A 99 16.87 -0.30 1.34
N HIS A 100 17.43 -1.25 2.10
CA HIS A 100 16.64 -2.27 2.79
C HIS A 100 15.68 -1.63 3.81
N HIS A 101 16.16 -0.69 4.62
CA HIS A 101 15.33 0.05 5.56
C HIS A 101 14.21 0.80 4.86
N LYS A 102 14.51 1.46 3.74
CA LYS A 102 13.47 2.16 2.94
C LYS A 102 12.39 1.20 2.46
N ALA A 103 12.78 0.10 1.83
CA ALA A 103 11.82 -0.89 1.33
C ALA A 103 10.98 -1.48 2.46
N GLU A 104 11.62 -1.99 3.51
CA GLU A 104 10.91 -2.58 4.65
C GLU A 104 9.98 -1.58 5.34
N ALA A 105 10.42 -0.34 5.53
CA ALA A 105 9.59 0.71 6.12
C ALA A 105 8.34 1.01 5.28
N LEU A 106 8.45 1.01 3.95
CA LEU A 106 7.30 1.18 3.04
C LEU A 106 6.28 0.04 3.20
N PHE A 107 6.74 -1.21 3.21
CA PHE A 107 5.86 -2.37 3.40
C PHE A 107 5.17 -2.35 4.76
N LYS A 108 5.90 -2.03 5.83
CA LYS A 108 5.34 -1.92 7.18
C LYS A 108 4.34 -0.77 7.29
N ALA A 109 4.67 0.40 6.73
CA ALA A 109 3.77 1.55 6.72
C ALA A 109 2.46 1.22 5.96
N PHE A 110 2.57 0.53 4.84
CA PHE A 110 1.40 0.06 4.08
C PHE A 110 0.53 -0.88 4.92
N GLY A 111 1.11 -1.88 5.56
CA GLY A 111 0.37 -2.81 6.42
C GLY A 111 -0.38 -2.08 7.55
N LYS A 112 0.26 -1.11 8.19
CA LYS A 112 -0.37 -0.29 9.24
C LYS A 112 -1.45 0.63 8.72
N ALA A 113 -1.25 1.26 7.57
CA ALA A 113 -2.26 2.10 6.94
C ALA A 113 -3.48 1.29 6.49
N LEU A 114 -3.26 0.11 5.91
CA LEU A 114 -4.33 -0.81 5.52
C LEU A 114 -5.11 -1.31 6.72
N ASP A 115 -4.44 -1.70 7.80
CA ASP A 115 -5.09 -2.09 9.06
C ASP A 115 -6.03 -0.98 9.54
N MET A 116 -5.57 0.26 9.59
CA MET A 116 -6.39 1.40 9.97
C MET A 116 -7.61 1.57 9.04
N ALA A 117 -7.42 1.52 7.73
CA ALA A 117 -8.48 1.73 6.75
C ALA A 117 -9.59 0.66 6.81
N THR A 118 -9.24 -0.55 7.21
CA THR A 118 -10.15 -1.70 7.31
C THR A 118 -10.78 -1.87 8.69
N MET A 119 -10.36 -1.07 9.69
CA MET A 119 -10.97 -1.10 11.03
C MET A 119 -12.44 -0.76 10.97
N GLU A 120 -13.24 -1.49 11.75
CA GLU A 120 -14.64 -1.16 11.94
C GLU A 120 -14.82 0.23 12.54
N GLU A 121 -15.79 0.96 12.03
CA GLU A 121 -16.21 2.26 12.56
C GLU A 121 -17.71 2.19 12.90
N PRO A 122 -18.06 1.98 14.18
CA PRO A 122 -19.46 1.79 14.59
C PRO A 122 -20.38 2.97 14.26
N ARG A 123 -19.82 4.15 14.06
CA ARG A 123 -20.56 5.37 13.69
C ARG A 123 -20.95 5.42 12.21
N ILE A 124 -20.36 4.54 11.39
CA ILE A 124 -20.59 4.48 9.95
C ILE A 124 -21.22 3.13 9.65
N LYS A 125 -22.47 3.12 9.13
CA LYS A 125 -23.22 1.89 8.85
C LYS A 125 -23.16 1.49 7.37
N GLU A 126 -22.88 2.44 6.51
CA GLU A 126 -22.81 2.26 5.06
C GLU A 126 -21.36 2.52 4.60
N ALA A 127 -21.11 2.42 3.31
CA ALA A 127 -19.82 2.86 2.76
C ALA A 127 -19.65 4.37 2.98
N TRP A 128 -18.49 4.76 3.47
CA TRP A 128 -18.25 6.17 3.78
C TRP A 128 -18.01 6.98 2.51
N THR A 129 -19.08 7.36 1.89
CA THR A 129 -19.06 8.15 0.65
C THR A 129 -20.34 8.96 0.51
N THR A 130 -20.25 10.11 -0.15
CA THR A 130 -21.41 10.91 -0.55
C THR A 130 -22.00 10.46 -1.90
N LYS A 131 -21.38 9.48 -2.57
CA LYS A 131 -21.77 8.99 -3.90
C LYS A 131 -22.69 7.77 -3.87
N GLY A 132 -22.93 7.20 -2.70
CA GLY A 132 -23.79 6.03 -2.51
C GLY A 132 -23.07 4.69 -2.62
N SER A 133 -21.94 4.60 -3.32
CA SER A 133 -21.12 3.39 -3.45
C SER A 133 -19.64 3.74 -3.71
N LEU A 134 -18.78 2.78 -3.43
CA LEU A 134 -17.35 2.85 -3.71
C LEU A 134 -16.93 1.72 -4.65
#